data_427500c17e139ef710b098cb9d857b4e
#
_entry.id   427500c17e139ef710b098cb9d857b4e
#
_cell.length_a   1.000
_cell.length_b   1.000
_cell.length_c   1.000
_cell.angle_alpha   90.00
_cell.angle_beta   90.00
_cell.angle_gamma   90.00
#
_symmetry.space_group_name_H-M   'P 1'
#
loop_
_entity.id
_entity.type
_entity.pdbx_description
1 polymer ?
#
loop_
_entity_poly.entity_id
_entity_poly.type
_entity_poly.pdbx_seq_one_letter_code
_entity_poly.pdbx_strand_id
1 'polypeptide(L)'
;MPVIRTSVFIRAEPEVCFDMARSIDIHMESTSQTNEIAVGGRRSGLIELGETVTWEATHFGVRQRLTAKITAFDRPHRFVDEMVSGAFRRFEHEHRFVKENEGTRMEDTFDYSSPWGPLGRLADQLFLYRYMERLLLKRNQYIKDCAE
;
A
#
# COMPACT_ATOMS: atom_id res chain seq x y z
N MET A 1 10.87 -12.06 9.54
CA MET A 1 10.13 -10.85 9.16
C MET A 1 9.22 -11.20 8.01
N PRO A 2 7.91 -11.03 8.15
CA PRO A 2 7.01 -11.32 7.03
C PRO A 2 7.23 -10.36 5.87
N VAL A 3 7.22 -10.92 4.66
CA VAL A 3 7.30 -10.15 3.42
C VAL A 3 6.20 -10.67 2.49
N ILE A 4 5.32 -9.76 2.06
CA ILE A 4 4.26 -10.09 1.13
C ILE A 4 4.65 -9.52 -0.23
N ARG A 5 4.66 -10.39 -1.25
CA ARG A 5 4.94 -9.97 -2.62
C ARG A 5 3.71 -10.25 -3.48
N THR A 6 3.31 -9.23 -4.23
CA THR A 6 2.20 -9.36 -5.18
C THR A 6 2.62 -8.83 -6.54
N SER A 7 1.96 -9.29 -7.59
CA SER A 7 2.24 -8.86 -8.95
C SER A 7 0.94 -8.88 -9.74
N VAL A 8 0.71 -7.85 -10.54
CA VAL A 8 -0.45 -7.78 -11.43
C VAL A 8 -0.04 -7.12 -12.73
N PHE A 9 -0.56 -7.64 -13.85
CA PHE A 9 -0.38 -7.03 -15.16
C PHE A 9 -1.54 -6.09 -15.44
N ILE A 10 -1.22 -4.85 -15.83
CA ILE A 10 -2.20 -3.79 -16.11
C ILE A 10 -1.98 -3.30 -17.55
N ARG A 11 -3.02 -3.24 -18.33
CA ARG A 11 -2.97 -2.73 -19.70
C ARG A 11 -3.03 -1.21 -19.71
N ALA A 12 -1.99 -0.60 -19.20
CA ALA A 12 -1.81 0.85 -19.16
C ALA A 12 -0.32 1.16 -19.08
N GLU A 13 0.06 2.38 -19.43
CA GLU A 13 1.45 2.80 -19.37
C GLU A 13 1.94 2.90 -17.90
N PRO A 14 3.26 2.71 -17.66
CA PRO A 14 3.80 2.81 -16.30
C PRO A 14 3.47 4.12 -15.59
N GLU A 15 3.45 5.24 -16.32
CA GLU A 15 3.11 6.55 -15.75
C GLU A 15 1.69 6.56 -15.15
N VAL A 16 0.74 5.93 -15.85
CA VAL A 16 -0.65 5.84 -15.40
C VAL A 16 -0.74 4.97 -14.14
N CYS A 17 -0.10 3.80 -14.19
CA CYS A 17 -0.12 2.86 -13.05
C CYS A 17 0.56 3.48 -11.82
N PHE A 18 1.69 4.13 -12.02
CA PHE A 18 2.44 4.79 -10.96
C PHE A 18 1.60 5.87 -10.28
N ASP A 19 0.99 6.75 -11.08
CA ASP A 19 0.19 7.84 -10.53
C ASP A 19 -1.06 7.34 -9.83
N MET A 20 -1.70 6.29 -10.33
CA MET A 20 -2.83 5.67 -9.66
C MET A 20 -2.44 5.04 -8.32
N ALA A 21 -1.28 4.36 -8.29
CA ALA A 21 -0.80 3.72 -7.08
C ALA A 21 -0.45 4.72 -5.97
N ARG A 22 0.02 5.92 -6.33
CA ARG A 22 0.34 6.98 -5.36
C ARG A 22 -0.82 7.95 -5.10
N SER A 23 -1.96 7.72 -5.71
CA SER A 23 -3.14 8.59 -5.51
C SER A 23 -3.79 8.30 -4.16
N ILE A 24 -3.89 9.35 -3.35
CA ILE A 24 -4.58 9.26 -2.05
C ILE A 24 -6.06 8.93 -2.26
N ASP A 25 -6.69 9.55 -3.24
CA ASP A 25 -8.11 9.36 -3.52
C ASP A 25 -8.41 7.92 -3.98
N ILE A 26 -7.60 7.39 -4.89
CA ILE A 26 -7.76 6.00 -5.36
C ILE A 26 -7.51 5.01 -4.23
N HIS A 27 -6.54 5.30 -3.36
CA HIS A 27 -6.28 4.44 -2.20
C HIS A 27 -7.53 4.35 -1.30
N MET A 28 -8.16 5.49 -1.00
CA MET A 28 -9.38 5.50 -0.19
C MET A 28 -10.52 4.72 -0.85
N GLU A 29 -10.69 4.89 -2.16
CA GLU A 29 -11.70 4.15 -2.91
C GLU A 29 -11.45 2.65 -2.88
N SER A 30 -10.19 2.24 -2.99
CA SER A 30 -9.81 0.82 -3.02
C SER A 30 -9.93 0.13 -1.66
N THR A 31 -10.04 0.89 -0.57
CA THR A 31 -10.10 0.37 0.80
C THR A 31 -11.43 0.65 1.47
N SER A 32 -12.50 0.71 0.69
CA SER A 32 -13.85 1.02 1.20
C SER A 32 -14.34 0.06 2.29
N GLN A 33 -13.92 -1.22 2.25
CA GLN A 33 -14.31 -2.21 3.25
C GLN A 33 -13.77 -1.92 4.65
N THR A 34 -12.70 -1.13 4.78
CA THR A 34 -12.13 -0.72 6.06
C THR A 34 -12.43 0.73 6.40
N ASN A 35 -13.17 1.42 5.54
CA ASN A 35 -13.48 2.83 5.66
C ASN A 35 -12.24 3.67 5.90
N GLU A 36 -11.18 3.39 5.14
CA GLU A 36 -9.92 4.10 5.27
C GLU A 36 -10.03 5.51 4.73
N ILE A 37 -9.64 6.49 5.54
CA ILE A 37 -9.65 7.90 5.17
C ILE A 37 -8.32 8.55 5.52
N ALA A 38 -7.89 9.52 4.72
CA ALA A 38 -6.72 10.33 5.01
C ALA A 38 -7.15 11.46 5.97
N VAL A 39 -6.52 11.50 7.16
CA VAL A 39 -6.88 12.47 8.22
C VAL A 39 -5.75 13.44 8.53
N GLY A 40 -4.56 13.27 7.94
CA GLY A 40 -3.42 14.15 8.16
C GLY A 40 -2.44 14.07 7.01
N GLY A 41 -1.49 15.01 6.97
CA GLY A 41 -0.52 15.11 5.89
C GLY A 41 -1.20 15.41 4.55
N ARG A 42 -0.77 14.73 3.49
CA ARG A 42 -1.46 14.85 2.20
C ARG A 42 -2.76 14.04 2.24
N ARG A 43 -3.88 14.72 2.13
CA ARG A 43 -5.20 14.10 2.25
C ARG A 43 -5.91 13.89 0.92
N SER A 44 -5.32 14.32 -0.19
CA SER A 44 -5.89 14.14 -1.54
C SER A 44 -4.80 14.28 -2.58
N GLY A 45 -5.09 13.84 -3.80
CA GLY A 45 -4.20 13.99 -4.95
C GLY A 45 -3.05 13.02 -4.95
N LEU A 46 -1.95 13.39 -5.63
CA LEU A 46 -0.79 12.53 -5.84
C LEU A 46 0.30 12.85 -4.82
N ILE A 47 0.58 11.92 -3.93
CA ILE A 47 1.62 12.12 -2.92
C ILE A 47 3.01 12.07 -3.56
N GLU A 48 3.94 12.89 -3.06
CA GLU A 48 5.28 13.03 -3.60
C GLU A 48 6.36 12.76 -2.55
N LEU A 49 7.60 12.71 -3.01
CA LEU A 49 8.76 12.43 -2.16
C LEU A 49 8.79 13.34 -0.92
N GLY A 50 8.99 12.72 0.23
CA GLY A 50 9.09 13.43 1.51
C GLY A 50 7.76 13.77 2.15
N GLU A 51 6.67 13.65 1.43
CA GLU A 51 5.34 13.90 1.98
C GLU A 51 4.87 12.73 2.83
N THR A 52 3.99 13.02 3.78
CA THR A 52 3.38 12.02 4.65
C THR A 52 1.87 11.98 4.44
N VAL A 53 1.28 10.86 4.80
CA VAL A 53 -0.17 10.71 4.91
C VAL A 53 -0.47 9.96 6.19
N THR A 54 -1.50 10.41 6.91
CA THR A 54 -2.01 9.69 8.08
C THR A 54 -3.35 9.09 7.69
N TRP A 55 -3.38 7.77 7.71
CA TRP A 55 -4.57 6.98 7.42
C TRP A 55 -5.30 6.63 8.71
N GLU A 56 -6.61 6.66 8.66
CA GLU A 56 -7.45 6.13 9.72
C GLU A 56 -8.37 5.07 9.12
N ALA A 57 -8.34 3.87 9.66
CA ALA A 57 -9.09 2.74 9.13
C ALA A 57 -9.54 1.82 10.26
N THR A 58 -10.57 1.02 9.99
CA THR A 58 -11.05 0.02 10.94
C THR A 58 -10.50 -1.35 10.56
N HIS A 59 -9.69 -1.93 11.45
CA HIS A 59 -9.17 -3.28 11.31
C HIS A 59 -9.55 -4.10 12.53
N PHE A 60 -10.13 -5.28 12.32
CA PHE A 60 -10.59 -6.17 13.41
C PHE A 60 -11.50 -5.46 14.42
N GLY A 61 -12.39 -4.61 13.89
CA GLY A 61 -13.34 -3.85 14.73
C GLY A 61 -12.76 -2.68 15.48
N VAL A 62 -11.48 -2.37 15.32
CA VAL A 62 -10.79 -1.27 16.01
C VAL A 62 -10.40 -0.19 15.03
N ARG A 63 -10.76 1.05 15.33
CA ARG A 63 -10.36 2.22 14.54
C ARG A 63 -8.90 2.55 14.86
N GLN A 64 -8.04 2.57 13.86
CA GLN A 64 -6.59 2.71 14.01
C GLN A 64 -6.04 3.78 13.09
N ARG A 65 -4.92 4.38 13.46
CA ARG A 65 -4.20 5.36 12.64
C ARG A 65 -2.84 4.83 12.25
N LEU A 66 -2.40 5.21 11.06
CA LEU A 66 -1.11 4.85 10.50
C LEU A 66 -0.58 6.03 9.71
N THR A 67 0.63 6.49 10.05
CA THR A 67 1.31 7.55 9.28
C THR A 67 2.44 6.92 8.48
N ALA A 68 2.43 7.19 7.18
CA ALA A 68 3.45 6.73 6.25
C ALA A 68 4.09 7.93 5.54
N LYS A 69 5.35 7.75 5.12
CA LYS A 69 6.12 8.78 4.42
C LYS A 69 6.70 8.18 3.15
N ILE A 70 6.68 8.95 2.07
CA ILE A 70 7.34 8.56 0.81
C ILE A 70 8.83 8.80 0.97
N THR A 71 9.62 7.73 1.04
CA THR A 71 11.05 7.77 1.31
C THR A 71 11.92 7.57 0.08
N ALA A 72 11.35 7.05 -1.02
CA ALA A 72 12.03 6.92 -2.30
C ALA A 72 11.01 7.17 -3.41
N PHE A 73 11.47 7.79 -4.50
CA PHE A 73 10.56 8.22 -5.56
C PHE A 73 11.34 8.35 -6.87
N ASP A 74 11.06 7.46 -7.81
CA ASP A 74 11.66 7.47 -9.15
C ASP A 74 10.55 7.18 -10.17
N ARG A 75 9.86 8.22 -10.58
CA ARG A 75 8.73 8.11 -11.51
C ARG A 75 9.18 7.81 -12.93
N PRO A 76 8.61 6.86 -13.64
CA PRO A 76 7.46 6.01 -13.31
C PRO A 76 7.86 4.61 -12.87
N HIS A 77 9.05 4.41 -12.32
CA HIS A 77 9.64 3.09 -12.10
C HIS A 77 9.39 2.54 -10.70
N ARG A 78 9.50 3.40 -9.68
CA ARG A 78 9.52 2.89 -8.30
C ARG A 78 9.21 4.00 -7.30
N PHE A 79 8.45 3.67 -6.25
CA PHE A 79 8.42 4.49 -5.05
C PHE A 79 8.28 3.59 -3.81
N VAL A 80 8.65 4.14 -2.66
CA VAL A 80 8.60 3.43 -1.37
C VAL A 80 7.89 4.31 -0.37
N ASP A 81 6.97 3.71 0.39
CA ASP A 81 6.42 4.34 1.57
C ASP A 81 6.80 3.52 2.80
N GLU A 82 7.12 4.22 3.88
CA GLU A 82 7.55 3.63 5.13
C GLU A 82 6.71 4.16 6.29
N MET A 83 6.48 3.31 7.28
CA MET A 83 5.74 3.71 8.47
C MET A 83 6.56 4.69 9.31
N VAL A 84 5.92 5.81 9.67
CA VAL A 84 6.45 6.75 10.66
C VAL A 84 5.90 6.38 12.04
N SER A 85 4.60 6.09 12.13
CA SER A 85 3.97 5.65 13.36
C SER A 85 2.69 4.87 13.02
N GLY A 86 2.25 4.00 13.89
CA GLY A 86 0.98 3.31 13.69
C GLY A 86 0.95 1.87 14.19
N ALA A 87 0.08 1.07 13.56
CA ALA A 87 -0.34 -0.23 14.02
C ALA A 87 0.70 -1.34 13.92
N PHE A 88 1.73 -1.16 13.12
CA PHE A 88 2.84 -2.12 13.03
C PHE A 88 4.01 -1.65 13.90
N ARG A 89 4.98 -2.54 14.12
CA ARG A 89 6.27 -2.12 14.66
C ARG A 89 7.07 -1.34 13.61
N ARG A 90 6.99 -1.83 12.36
CA ARG A 90 7.57 -1.16 11.19
C ARG A 90 6.91 -1.71 9.93
N PHE A 91 6.94 -0.93 8.84
CA PHE A 91 6.77 -1.46 7.50
C PHE A 91 7.51 -0.63 6.48
N GLU A 92 7.90 -1.29 5.40
CA GLU A 92 8.43 -0.68 4.19
C GLU A 92 7.68 -1.29 3.00
N HIS A 93 7.03 -0.47 2.22
CA HIS A 93 6.25 -0.91 1.07
C HIS A 93 6.87 -0.37 -0.21
N GLU A 94 7.48 -1.26 -0.98
CA GLU A 94 8.05 -0.92 -2.28
C GLU A 94 7.04 -1.20 -3.38
N HIS A 95 6.89 -0.22 -4.28
CA HIS A 95 6.03 -0.32 -5.47
C HIS A 95 6.92 -0.20 -6.70
N ARG A 96 6.93 -1.21 -7.56
CA ARG A 96 7.68 -1.23 -8.82
C ARG A 96 6.74 -1.34 -10.00
N PHE A 97 7.12 -0.66 -11.10
CA PHE A 97 6.31 -0.60 -12.32
C PHE A 97 7.24 -0.87 -13.49
N VAL A 98 7.08 -2.04 -14.11
CA VAL A 98 7.95 -2.50 -15.17
C VAL A 98 7.15 -2.56 -16.47
N LYS A 99 7.62 -1.85 -17.51
CA LYS A 99 7.00 -1.92 -18.85
C LYS A 99 7.15 -3.34 -19.37
N GLU A 100 6.05 -3.93 -19.80
CA GLU A 100 6.01 -5.31 -20.26
C GLU A 100 4.98 -5.41 -21.38
N ASN A 101 5.42 -5.71 -22.60
CA ASN A 101 4.55 -5.78 -23.77
C ASN A 101 3.72 -4.49 -23.94
N GLU A 102 2.41 -4.58 -23.99
CA GLU A 102 1.49 -3.44 -24.16
C GLU A 102 0.98 -2.88 -22.83
N GLY A 103 1.65 -3.16 -21.74
CA GLY A 103 1.19 -2.75 -20.43
C GLY A 103 2.31 -2.63 -19.41
N THR A 104 1.94 -2.78 -18.16
CA THR A 104 2.84 -2.64 -17.03
C THR A 104 2.64 -3.78 -16.06
N ARG A 105 3.74 -4.36 -15.59
CA ARG A 105 3.71 -5.26 -14.44
C ARG A 105 3.91 -4.42 -13.19
N MET A 106 2.91 -4.39 -12.34
CA MET A 106 2.97 -3.69 -11.06
C MET A 106 3.29 -4.70 -9.97
N GLU A 107 4.41 -4.49 -9.29
CA GLU A 107 4.90 -5.39 -8.26
C GLU A 107 4.98 -4.67 -6.93
N ASP A 108 4.42 -5.30 -5.88
CA ASP A 108 4.48 -4.78 -4.53
C ASP A 108 5.30 -5.70 -3.64
N THR A 109 6.13 -5.12 -2.81
CA THR A 109 6.85 -5.82 -1.74
C THR A 109 6.53 -5.12 -0.43
N PHE A 110 5.77 -5.78 0.43
CA PHE A 110 5.36 -5.26 1.72
C PHE A 110 6.10 -6.00 2.83
N ASP A 111 7.11 -5.35 3.38
CA ASP A 111 7.97 -5.90 4.43
C ASP A 111 7.55 -5.24 5.75
N TYR A 112 7.08 -6.04 6.69
CA TYR A 112 6.54 -5.50 7.94
C TYR A 112 6.94 -6.32 9.15
N SER A 113 6.79 -5.73 10.34
CA SER A 113 6.91 -6.41 11.62
C SER A 113 5.66 -6.16 12.44
N SER A 114 5.11 -7.24 12.98
CA SER A 114 3.95 -7.19 13.87
C SER A 114 4.30 -6.45 15.17
N PRO A 115 3.33 -5.72 15.78
CA PRO A 115 3.56 -5.05 17.04
C PRO A 115 3.58 -5.98 18.26
N TRP A 116 3.28 -7.28 18.11
CA TRP A 116 2.93 -8.17 19.23
C TRP A 116 4.05 -9.08 19.74
N GLY A 117 5.31 -8.86 19.41
CA GLY A 117 6.43 -9.68 19.90
C GLY A 117 6.31 -11.16 19.50
N PRO A 118 6.73 -12.11 20.36
CA PRO A 118 6.68 -13.55 20.00
C PRO A 118 5.28 -14.07 19.69
N LEU A 119 4.25 -13.63 20.41
CA LEU A 119 2.86 -13.99 20.13
C LEU A 119 2.42 -13.39 18.81
N GLY A 120 2.94 -12.22 18.44
CA GLY A 120 2.66 -11.57 17.18
C GLY A 120 3.16 -12.36 15.99
N ARG A 121 4.29 -13.07 16.11
CA ARG A 121 4.80 -13.91 15.02
C ARG A 121 3.82 -15.03 14.68
N LEU A 122 3.24 -15.66 15.69
CA LEU A 122 2.23 -16.68 15.46
C LEU A 122 0.98 -16.07 14.82
N ALA A 123 0.54 -14.91 15.32
CA ALA A 123 -0.60 -14.20 14.74
C ALA A 123 -0.34 -13.82 13.29
N ASP A 124 0.88 -13.37 12.95
CA ASP A 124 1.27 -13.05 11.58
C ASP A 124 1.09 -14.27 10.67
N GLN A 125 1.56 -15.44 11.12
CA GLN A 125 1.47 -16.66 10.32
C GLN A 125 0.02 -17.11 10.12
N LEU A 126 -0.84 -16.91 11.10
CA LEU A 126 -2.21 -17.43 11.06
C LEU A 126 -3.21 -16.45 10.46
N PHE A 127 -3.06 -15.15 10.71
CA PHE A 127 -4.07 -14.15 10.36
C PHE A 127 -3.56 -12.95 9.60
N LEU A 128 -2.57 -12.25 10.16
CA LEU A 128 -2.19 -10.92 9.69
C LEU A 128 -1.64 -10.96 8.28
N TYR A 129 -0.81 -11.96 7.99
CA TYR A 129 -0.26 -12.13 6.65
C TYR A 129 -1.37 -12.25 5.60
N ARG A 130 -2.33 -13.13 5.84
CA ARG A 130 -3.44 -13.33 4.89
C ARG A 130 -4.35 -12.12 4.80
N TYR A 131 -4.57 -11.46 5.92
CA TYR A 131 -5.38 -10.25 5.97
C TYR A 131 -4.76 -9.14 5.12
N MET A 132 -3.46 -8.89 5.34
CA MET A 132 -2.74 -7.86 4.59
C MET A 132 -2.61 -8.22 3.11
N GLU A 133 -2.34 -9.48 2.81
CA GLU A 133 -2.27 -9.94 1.42
C GLU A 133 -3.58 -9.67 0.68
N ARG A 134 -4.71 -9.96 1.32
CA ARG A 134 -6.03 -9.69 0.72
C ARG A 134 -6.27 -8.21 0.48
N LEU A 135 -5.86 -7.36 1.42
CA LEU A 135 -5.99 -5.91 1.24
C LEU A 135 -5.17 -5.42 0.05
N LEU A 136 -3.93 -5.90 -0.06
CA LEU A 136 -3.04 -5.54 -1.17
C LEU A 136 -3.60 -6.03 -2.50
N LEU A 137 -4.08 -7.25 -2.58
CA LEU A 137 -4.66 -7.80 -3.80
C LEU A 137 -5.91 -7.05 -4.23
N LYS A 138 -6.78 -6.68 -3.30
CA LYS A 138 -7.97 -5.87 -3.60
C LYS A 138 -7.61 -4.50 -4.15
N ARG A 139 -6.63 -3.85 -3.52
CA ARG A 139 -6.13 -2.55 -3.98
C ARG A 139 -5.57 -2.68 -5.39
N ASN A 140 -4.76 -3.69 -5.63
CA ASN A 140 -4.14 -3.90 -6.93
C ASN A 140 -5.19 -4.16 -8.01
N GLN A 141 -6.22 -4.94 -7.70
CA GLN A 141 -7.31 -5.20 -8.64
C GLN A 141 -8.11 -3.93 -8.92
N TYR A 142 -8.35 -3.10 -7.91
CA TYR A 142 -9.04 -1.82 -8.08
C TYR A 142 -8.25 -0.89 -9.01
N ILE A 143 -6.93 -0.79 -8.81
CA ILE A 143 -6.07 0.02 -9.68
C ILE A 143 -6.12 -0.50 -11.11
N LYS A 144 -6.03 -1.82 -11.29
CA LYS A 144 -6.12 -2.45 -12.61
C LYS A 144 -7.43 -2.10 -13.29
N ASP A 145 -8.55 -2.23 -12.59
CA ASP A 145 -9.88 -1.93 -13.13
C ASP A 145 -10.02 -0.45 -13.53
N CYS A 146 -9.45 0.46 -12.75
CA CYS A 146 -9.49 1.88 -13.05
C CYS A 146 -8.57 2.27 -14.21
N ALA A 147 -7.42 1.61 -14.34
CA ALA A 147 -6.42 1.93 -15.36
C ALA A 147 -6.76 1.39 -16.74
N GLU A 148 -7.50 0.31 -16.80
CA GLU A 148 -7.91 -0.36 -18.06
C GLU A 148 -9.27 0.18 -18.61
#